data_f084c82031097da7768df10ff36ca3bc
#
_entry.id   f084c82031097da7768df10ff36ca3bc
#
_cell.length_a   1.000
_cell.length_b   1.000
_cell.length_c   1.000
_cell.angle_alpha   90.00
_cell.angle_beta   90.00
_cell.angle_gamma   90.00
#
_symmetry.space_group_name_H-M   'P 1'
#
loop_
_entity.id
_entity.type
_entity.pdbx_description
1 polymer ?
#
loop_
_entity_poly.entity_id
_entity_poly.type
_entity_poly.pdbx_seq_one_letter_code
_entity_poly.pdbx_strand_id
1 'polypeptide(L)'
;MNQTVSEDEEFIPYLVLICFDRGADLRDRIEESLPLLQEALQEVGKVQPAMSSYDGSAVSYLLATSATVQPEHILERLKSPRAHRGSPLKTHDRVLVISIGPGLAQRMERVTEWLSEYGLLA
;
A
#
# COMPACT_ATOMS: atom_id res chain seq x y z
N MET A 1 -22.47 14.42 -20.36
CA MET A 1 -22.65 13.71 -19.77
C MET A 1 -21.72 12.69 -19.50
N ASN A 2 -20.79 12.59 -19.74
CA ASN A 2 -19.97 11.70 -19.48
C ASN A 2 -19.44 11.54 -18.19
N GLN A 3 -19.56 12.47 -17.35
CA GLN A 3 -19.18 12.39 -16.05
C GLN A 3 -19.95 11.35 -15.34
N THR A 4 -21.09 11.03 -15.85
CA THR A 4 -21.85 10.01 -15.27
C THR A 4 -21.09 8.72 -15.28
N VAL A 5 -20.24 8.53 -16.20
CA VAL A 5 -19.46 7.35 -16.26
C VAL A 5 -18.53 7.26 -15.08
N SER A 6 -17.89 8.33 -14.73
CA SER A 6 -17.05 8.36 -13.59
C SER A 6 -17.79 8.14 -12.33
N GLU A 7 -18.97 8.67 -12.24
CA GLU A 7 -19.79 8.52 -11.06
C GLU A 7 -20.27 7.09 -10.89
N ASP A 8 -20.51 6.40 -11.98
CA ASP A 8 -20.96 5.05 -11.95
C ASP A 8 -19.81 4.06 -11.80
N GLU A 9 -18.59 4.51 -11.93
CA GLU A 9 -17.48 3.68 -11.79
C GLU A 9 -17.34 3.20 -10.37
N GLU A 10 -17.24 1.94 -10.17
CA GLU A 10 -17.02 1.40 -8.85
C GLU A 10 -15.55 1.29 -8.58
N PHE A 11 -15.13 1.81 -7.45
CA PHE A 11 -13.78 1.63 -6.98
C PHE A 11 -13.77 0.54 -5.92
N ILE A 12 -12.77 -0.31 -5.98
CA ILE A 12 -12.56 -1.33 -4.97
C ILE A 12 -11.44 -0.86 -4.06
N PRO A 13 -11.73 -0.74 -2.76
CA PRO A 13 -10.68 -0.33 -1.82
C PRO A 13 -9.85 -1.52 -1.37
N TYR A 14 -8.55 -1.32 -1.35
CA TYR A 14 -7.60 -2.31 -0.84
C TYR A 14 -6.77 -1.69 0.26
N LEU A 15 -6.38 -2.52 1.20
CA LEU A 15 -5.33 -2.19 2.15
C LEU A 15 -4.08 -2.91 1.69
N VAL A 16 -3.02 -2.17 1.47
CA VAL A 16 -1.72 -2.73 1.08
C VAL A 16 -0.79 -2.56 2.26
N LEU A 17 -0.38 -3.65 2.86
CA LEU A 17 0.53 -3.64 4.01
C LEU A 17 1.87 -4.20 3.57
N ILE A 18 2.93 -3.45 3.83
CA ILE A 18 4.27 -3.81 3.42
C ILE A 18 5.17 -3.85 4.63
N CYS A 19 5.88 -4.97 4.80
CA CYS A 19 6.85 -5.12 5.86
C CYS A 19 8.21 -5.35 5.22
N PHE A 20 9.12 -4.40 5.42
CA PHE A 20 10.47 -4.49 4.87
C PHE A 20 11.30 -5.48 5.67
N ASP A 21 12.17 -6.19 4.99
CA ASP A 21 13.10 -7.09 5.65
C ASP A 21 14.05 -6.27 6.52
N ARG A 22 14.20 -6.68 7.77
CA ARG A 22 14.99 -5.93 8.74
C ARG A 22 16.46 -6.34 8.62
N GLY A 23 17.14 -5.75 7.69
CA GLY A 23 18.57 -5.95 7.51
C GLY A 23 19.35 -4.78 8.06
N ALA A 24 20.65 -4.84 7.87
CA ALA A 24 21.56 -3.81 8.36
C ALA A 24 21.30 -2.43 7.77
N ASP A 25 20.82 -2.40 6.54
CA ASP A 25 20.60 -1.16 5.82
C ASP A 25 19.12 -0.75 5.78
N LEU A 26 18.37 -1.11 6.81
CA LEU A 26 16.93 -0.90 6.83
C LEU A 26 16.54 0.53 6.52
N ARG A 27 17.18 1.51 7.14
CA ARG A 27 16.83 2.90 6.95
C ARG A 27 17.04 3.37 5.51
N ASP A 28 18.19 3.06 4.94
CA ASP A 28 18.50 3.42 3.56
C ASP A 28 17.54 2.73 2.60
N ARG A 29 17.22 1.50 2.91
CA ARG A 29 16.34 0.70 2.14
C ARG A 29 14.93 1.28 2.11
N ILE A 30 14.42 1.73 3.24
CA ILE A 30 13.12 2.36 3.34
C ILE A 30 13.08 3.65 2.52
N GLU A 31 14.09 4.50 2.68
CA GLU A 31 14.16 5.76 1.95
C GLU A 31 14.19 5.54 0.43
N GLU A 32 14.84 4.50 -0.01
CA GLU A 32 14.91 4.17 -1.42
C GLU A 32 13.59 3.60 -1.94
N SER A 33 12.96 2.75 -1.14
CA SER A 33 11.76 2.01 -1.56
C SER A 33 10.47 2.81 -1.53
N LEU A 34 10.31 3.70 -0.56
CA LEU A 34 9.05 4.42 -0.40
C LEU A 34 8.59 5.17 -1.66
N PRO A 35 9.44 5.95 -2.34
CA PRO A 35 8.99 6.62 -3.55
C PRO A 35 8.62 5.63 -4.65
N LEU A 36 9.34 4.52 -4.76
CA LEU A 36 9.06 3.51 -5.77
C LEU A 36 7.74 2.82 -5.51
N LEU A 37 7.42 2.56 -4.23
CA LEU A 37 6.16 1.97 -3.84
C LEU A 37 4.99 2.88 -4.20
N GLN A 38 5.12 4.16 -3.90
CA GLN A 38 4.08 5.11 -4.21
C GLN A 38 3.86 5.24 -5.71
N GLU A 39 4.93 5.28 -6.49
CA GLU A 39 4.81 5.34 -7.94
C GLU A 39 4.09 4.11 -8.48
N ALA A 40 4.47 2.94 -7.99
CA ALA A 40 3.86 1.69 -8.45
C ALA A 40 2.37 1.65 -8.13
N LEU A 41 1.99 2.06 -6.93
CA LEU A 41 0.59 2.05 -6.53
C LEU A 41 -0.21 3.12 -7.27
N GLN A 42 0.38 4.27 -7.55
CA GLN A 42 -0.27 5.33 -8.31
C GLN A 42 -0.61 4.90 -9.73
N GLU A 43 0.14 3.96 -10.27
CA GLU A 43 -0.14 3.42 -11.61
C GLU A 43 -1.38 2.54 -11.64
N VAL A 44 -1.78 2.00 -10.50
CA VAL A 44 -2.92 1.09 -10.43
C VAL A 44 -4.17 1.76 -9.90
N GLY A 45 -4.06 2.85 -9.19
CA GLY A 45 -5.23 3.52 -8.63
C GLY A 45 -4.88 4.75 -7.84
N LYS A 46 -5.82 5.18 -7.02
CA LYS A 46 -5.62 6.32 -6.13
C LYS A 46 -5.09 5.82 -4.81
N VAL A 47 -3.94 6.29 -4.41
CA VAL A 47 -3.25 5.79 -3.22
C VAL A 47 -3.17 6.88 -2.16
N GLN A 48 -3.31 6.45 -0.91
CA GLN A 48 -3.18 7.34 0.24
C GLN A 48 -2.40 6.60 1.32
N PRO A 49 -1.35 7.17 1.88
CA PRO A 49 -0.66 6.54 3.00
C PRO A 49 -1.62 6.39 4.18
N ALA A 50 -1.57 5.27 4.86
CA ALA A 50 -2.45 4.99 5.98
C ALA A 50 -1.72 4.98 7.30
N MET A 51 -0.77 4.07 7.46
CA MET A 51 -0.07 3.89 8.74
C MET A 51 1.37 3.49 8.51
N SER A 52 2.21 3.76 9.48
CA SER A 52 3.56 3.24 9.47
C SER A 52 3.99 2.88 10.88
N SER A 53 4.89 1.91 11.02
CA SER A 53 5.45 1.57 12.32
C SER A 53 6.46 2.64 12.74
N TYR A 54 6.85 2.57 13.99
CA TYR A 54 7.77 3.57 14.58
C TYR A 54 9.06 3.71 13.79
N ASP A 55 9.65 2.57 13.42
CA ASP A 55 10.92 2.56 12.71
C ASP A 55 10.75 2.57 11.19
N GLY A 56 9.53 2.63 10.69
CA GLY A 56 9.27 2.64 9.27
C GLY A 56 9.37 1.27 8.60
N SER A 57 9.62 0.20 9.36
CA SER A 57 9.78 -1.11 8.77
C SER A 57 8.48 -1.70 8.24
N ALA A 58 7.35 -1.18 8.68
CA ALA A 58 6.04 -1.59 8.17
C ALA A 58 5.27 -0.34 7.78
N VAL A 59 4.74 -0.33 6.57
CA VAL A 59 3.94 0.79 6.08
C VAL A 59 2.68 0.24 5.45
N SER A 60 1.62 1.04 5.44
CA SER A 60 0.41 0.63 4.76
C SER A 60 -0.17 1.77 3.96
N TYR A 61 -0.92 1.41 2.94
CA TYR A 61 -1.57 2.34 2.05
C TYR A 61 -3.00 1.92 1.82
N LEU A 62 -3.87 2.91 1.66
CA LEU A 62 -5.20 2.66 1.13
C LEU A 62 -5.10 2.88 -0.37
N LEU A 63 -5.64 1.96 -1.14
CA LEU A 63 -5.58 2.02 -2.59
C LEU A 63 -6.98 1.78 -3.17
N ALA A 64 -7.48 2.72 -3.94
CA ALA A 64 -8.75 2.58 -4.61
C ALA A 64 -8.51 2.33 -6.10
N THR A 65 -8.93 1.17 -6.56
CA THR A 65 -8.70 0.76 -7.95
C THR A 65 -10.02 0.59 -8.67
N SER A 66 -9.97 0.48 -9.98
CA SER A 66 -11.15 0.10 -10.74
C SER A 66 -11.47 -1.37 -10.49
N ALA A 67 -12.68 -1.77 -10.79
CA ALA A 67 -13.14 -3.14 -10.54
C ALA A 67 -12.38 -4.20 -11.35
N THR A 68 -11.66 -3.79 -12.38
CA THR A 68 -10.91 -4.73 -13.21
C THR A 68 -9.53 -5.08 -12.65
N VAL A 69 -9.06 -4.35 -11.64
CA VAL A 69 -7.75 -4.60 -11.07
C VAL A 69 -7.84 -5.72 -10.03
N GLN A 70 -7.01 -6.72 -10.18
CA GLN A 70 -6.97 -7.86 -9.26
C GLN A 70 -5.81 -7.71 -8.28
N PRO A 71 -5.90 -8.33 -7.10
CA PRO A 71 -4.80 -8.27 -6.12
C PRO A 71 -3.45 -8.70 -6.70
N GLU A 72 -3.45 -9.70 -7.56
CA GLU A 72 -2.23 -10.18 -8.21
C GLU A 72 -1.57 -9.10 -9.06
N HIS A 73 -2.37 -8.24 -9.67
CA HIS A 73 -1.88 -7.15 -10.48
C HIS A 73 -1.14 -6.12 -9.61
N ILE A 74 -1.70 -5.85 -8.43
CA ILE A 74 -1.08 -4.95 -7.48
C ILE A 74 0.27 -5.52 -7.01
N LEU A 75 0.29 -6.82 -6.67
CA LEU A 75 1.50 -7.48 -6.24
C LEU A 75 2.57 -7.44 -7.33
N GLU A 76 2.17 -7.69 -8.55
CA GLU A 76 3.08 -7.67 -9.68
C GLU A 76 3.75 -6.32 -9.84
N ARG A 77 2.96 -5.25 -9.74
CA ARG A 77 3.51 -3.90 -9.86
C ARG A 77 4.50 -3.58 -8.75
N LEU A 78 4.24 -4.05 -7.54
CA LEU A 78 5.13 -3.80 -6.43
C LEU A 78 6.46 -4.56 -6.54
N LYS A 79 6.45 -5.67 -7.25
CA LYS A 79 7.64 -6.50 -7.41
C LYS A 79 8.41 -6.25 -8.69
N SER A 80 7.83 -5.51 -9.62
CA SER A 80 8.46 -5.28 -10.92
C SER A 80 9.53 -4.20 -10.86
N PRO A 81 10.64 -4.37 -11.58
CA PRO A 81 11.67 -3.34 -11.63
C PRO A 81 11.16 -2.06 -12.27
N ARG A 82 11.63 -0.93 -11.78
CA ARG A 82 11.23 0.36 -12.29
C ARG A 82 12.41 1.03 -12.99
N ALA A 83 12.52 0.76 -14.27
CA ALA A 83 13.59 1.26 -15.14
C ALA A 83 14.95 0.97 -14.53
N HIS A 84 15.72 1.97 -14.19
CA HIS A 84 17.05 1.79 -13.65
C HIS A 84 17.09 1.86 -12.12
N ARG A 85 15.96 1.93 -11.48
CA ARG A 85 15.90 2.14 -10.03
C ARG A 85 15.61 0.88 -9.21
N GLY A 86 15.43 -0.25 -9.88
CA GLY A 86 15.17 -1.51 -9.20
C GLY A 86 13.70 -1.69 -8.85
N SER A 87 13.41 -2.76 -8.15
CA SER A 87 12.04 -3.09 -7.75
C SER A 87 11.68 -2.42 -6.44
N PRO A 88 10.43 -1.98 -6.26
CA PRO A 88 10.01 -1.41 -4.98
C PRO A 88 10.17 -2.38 -3.82
N LEU A 89 9.90 -3.66 -4.06
CA LEU A 89 10.07 -4.69 -3.04
C LEU A 89 11.20 -5.63 -3.41
N LYS A 90 11.89 -6.12 -2.41
CA LYS A 90 12.96 -7.10 -2.57
C LYS A 90 12.46 -8.47 -2.14
N THR A 91 13.28 -9.48 -2.35
CA THR A 91 12.90 -10.89 -2.17
C THR A 91 12.35 -11.22 -0.78
N HIS A 92 12.91 -10.63 0.26
CA HIS A 92 12.51 -10.96 1.63
C HIS A 92 11.50 -9.99 2.23
N ASP A 93 11.07 -9.00 1.47
CA ASP A 93 10.02 -8.11 1.94
C ASP A 93 8.69 -8.83 1.87
N ARG A 94 7.80 -8.47 2.76
CA ARG A 94 6.47 -9.09 2.80
C ARG A 94 5.42 -8.06 2.44
N VAL A 95 4.42 -8.51 1.69
CA VAL A 95 3.32 -7.65 1.31
C VAL A 95 2.01 -8.40 1.44
N LEU A 96 1.00 -7.71 1.93
CA LEU A 96 -0.34 -8.27 2.05
C LEU A 96 -1.28 -7.28 1.39
N VAL A 97 -2.06 -7.75 0.43
CA VAL A 97 -3.06 -6.94 -0.25
C VAL A 97 -4.43 -7.52 0.10
N ILE A 98 -5.24 -6.71 0.76
CA ILE A 98 -6.54 -7.15 1.23
C ILE A 98 -7.61 -6.24 0.66
N SER A 99 -8.65 -6.82 0.08
CA SER A 99 -9.83 -6.06 -0.30
C SER A 99 -10.59 -5.71 0.98
N ILE A 100 -10.94 -4.46 1.16
CA ILE A 100 -11.65 -4.03 2.36
C ILE A 100 -13.00 -3.49 1.98
N GLY A 101 -13.98 -3.68 2.86
CA GLY A 101 -15.30 -3.14 2.67
C GLY A 101 -15.34 -1.66 3.04
N PRO A 102 -16.35 -0.94 2.58
CA PRO A 102 -16.46 0.49 2.90
C PRO A 102 -16.48 0.79 4.40
N GLY A 103 -17.09 -0.09 5.18
CA GLY A 103 -17.14 0.10 6.63
C GLY A 103 -15.78 0.04 7.27
N LEU A 104 -14.91 -0.83 6.80
CA LEU A 104 -13.56 -0.93 7.31
C LEU A 104 -12.75 0.29 6.93
N ALA A 105 -12.88 0.75 5.69
CA ALA A 105 -12.16 1.94 5.25
C ALA A 105 -12.52 3.15 6.11
N GLN A 106 -13.78 3.28 6.50
CA GLN A 106 -14.24 4.36 7.35
C GLN A 106 -13.74 4.22 8.79
N ARG A 107 -13.32 3.04 9.18
CA ARG A 107 -12.87 2.77 10.54
C ARG A 107 -11.35 2.68 10.68
N MET A 108 -10.63 3.08 9.64
CA MET A 108 -9.17 2.98 9.69
C MET A 108 -8.57 3.77 10.85
N GLU A 109 -9.18 4.89 11.21
CA GLU A 109 -8.71 5.66 12.34
C GLU A 109 -8.74 4.84 13.63
N ARG A 110 -9.81 4.10 13.86
CA ARG A 110 -9.92 3.25 15.04
C ARG A 110 -8.94 2.09 15.01
N VAL A 111 -8.69 1.55 13.83
CA VAL A 111 -7.72 0.48 13.67
C VAL A 111 -6.33 1.00 14.04
N THR A 112 -6.01 2.22 13.63
CA THR A 112 -4.73 2.85 13.97
C THR A 112 -4.59 3.01 15.49
N GLU A 113 -5.62 3.49 16.15
CA GLU A 113 -5.62 3.63 17.60
C GLU A 113 -5.41 2.28 18.30
N TRP A 114 -6.12 1.27 17.83
CA TRP A 114 -6.02 -0.07 18.39
C TRP A 114 -4.62 -0.64 18.25
N LEU A 115 -4.02 -0.49 17.07
CA LEU A 115 -2.67 -0.98 16.83
C LEU A 115 -1.64 -0.25 17.71
N SER A 116 -1.83 1.04 17.87
CA SER A 116 -0.97 1.85 18.71
C SER A 116 -1.06 1.44 20.17
N GLU A 117 -2.27 1.17 20.65
CA GLU A 117 -2.53 0.78 22.01
C GLU A 117 -1.83 -0.53 22.37
N TYR A 118 -1.73 -1.45 21.42
CA TYR A 118 -1.06 -2.71 21.64
C TYR A 118 0.44 -2.68 21.27
N GLY A 119 0.97 -1.50 21.00
CA GLY A 119 2.40 -1.37 20.69
C GLY A 119 2.80 -1.88 19.31
N LEU A 120 1.83 -2.07 18.45
CA LEU A 120 2.09 -2.55 17.08
C LEU A 120 2.44 -1.40 16.14
N LEU A 121 2.06 -0.18 16.52
CA LEU A 121 2.48 1.04 15.86
C LEU A 121 3.05 1.96 16.92
N ALA A 122 3.89 2.83 16.53
CA ALA A 122 4.44 3.79 17.46
C ALA A 122 3.61 5.02 17.55
#